data_58f063e439f2aec6ddfb07f12b057536
#
_entry.id   58f063e439f2aec6ddfb07f12b057536
#
_cell.length_a   1.000
_cell.length_b   1.000
_cell.length_c   1.000
_cell.angle_alpha   90.00
_cell.angle_beta   90.00
_cell.angle_gamma   90.00
#
_symmetry.space_group_name_H-M   'P 1'
#
loop_
_entity.id
_entity.type
_entity.pdbx_description
1 polymer ?
#
loop_
_entity_poly.entity_id
_entity_poly.type
_entity_poly.pdbx_seq_one_letter_code
_entity_poly.pdbx_strand_id
1 'polypeptide(L)'
;MADIIVMKTSGKTAPKLDLGKADPAKLIKGKYNTKTWNHFTGEEGRLYCGIWESTPGKVPIDYVEWEFCHFIEGKAILTNEKGKKWTLKKGDGFVIPAGFKGTWETVEKVRKHYVILMPKGK
;
A
#
# COMPACT_ATOMS: atom_id res chain seq x y z
N MET A 1 -21.34 18.99 6.37
CA MET A 1 -21.53 17.94 7.37
C MET A 1 -20.77 16.71 6.96
N ALA A 2 -20.05 16.08 7.87
CA ALA A 2 -19.21 14.95 7.54
C ALA A 2 -19.98 13.63 7.62
N ASP A 3 -19.91 12.83 6.57
CA ASP A 3 -20.51 11.51 6.53
C ASP A 3 -19.44 10.44 6.73
N ILE A 4 -19.88 9.29 7.24
CA ILE A 4 -19.01 8.12 7.33
C ILE A 4 -18.73 7.61 5.92
N ILE A 5 -17.49 7.23 5.67
CA ILE A 5 -17.06 6.65 4.41
C ILE A 5 -16.81 5.15 4.64
N VAL A 6 -17.60 4.31 3.98
CA VAL A 6 -17.42 2.87 4.04
C VAL A 6 -16.62 2.45 2.81
N MET A 7 -15.53 1.75 3.02
CA MET A 7 -14.62 1.39 1.93
C MET A 7 -15.16 0.20 1.14
N LYS A 8 -15.69 0.47 -0.04
CA LYS A 8 -16.21 -0.51 -1.00
C LYS A 8 -15.34 -0.53 -2.25
N THR A 9 -15.21 -1.68 -2.89
CA THR A 9 -14.47 -1.80 -4.16
C THR A 9 -15.40 -2.10 -5.32
N SER A 10 -16.71 -2.13 -5.07
CA SER A 10 -17.74 -2.32 -6.09
C SER A 10 -19.01 -1.57 -5.69
N GLY A 11 -19.89 -1.33 -6.65
CA GLY A 11 -21.15 -0.65 -6.41
C GLY A 11 -21.03 0.87 -6.56
N LYS A 12 -22.13 1.55 -6.23
CA LYS A 12 -22.26 2.99 -6.49
C LYS A 12 -21.31 3.88 -5.69
N THR A 13 -20.89 3.42 -4.51
CA THR A 13 -20.03 4.22 -3.63
C THR A 13 -18.55 3.89 -3.77
N ALA A 14 -18.21 2.90 -4.61
CA ALA A 14 -16.81 2.57 -4.85
C ALA A 14 -16.15 3.71 -5.66
N PRO A 15 -14.94 4.14 -5.28
CA PRO A 15 -14.22 5.12 -6.07
C PRO A 15 -13.69 4.49 -7.35
N LYS A 16 -13.18 5.33 -8.23
CA LYS A 16 -12.55 4.86 -9.47
C LYS A 16 -11.34 3.99 -9.14
N LEU A 17 -11.25 2.85 -9.82
CA LEU A 17 -10.11 1.95 -9.70
C LEU A 17 -8.92 2.52 -10.46
N ASP A 18 -7.78 2.62 -9.77
CA ASP A 18 -6.50 2.93 -10.39
C ASP A 18 -5.70 1.65 -10.56
N LEU A 19 -5.28 1.38 -11.78
CA LEU A 19 -4.42 0.24 -12.10
C LEU A 19 -2.97 0.71 -12.16
N GLY A 20 -2.08 -0.10 -11.59
CA GLY A 20 -0.66 0.18 -11.61
C GLY A 20 0.14 -1.08 -11.90
N LYS A 21 1.41 -0.89 -12.21
CA LYS A 21 2.36 -1.99 -12.37
C LYS A 21 3.75 -1.48 -12.04
N ALA A 22 4.63 -2.41 -11.70
CA ALA A 22 6.01 -2.06 -11.44
C ALA A 22 6.69 -1.56 -12.71
N ASP A 23 7.57 -0.57 -12.54
CA ASP A 23 8.47 -0.16 -13.60
C ASP A 23 9.36 -1.37 -13.95
N PRO A 24 9.37 -1.83 -15.21
CA PRO A 24 10.18 -3.00 -15.59
C PRO A 24 11.66 -2.84 -15.24
N ALA A 25 12.17 -1.62 -15.25
CA ALA A 25 13.57 -1.36 -14.90
C ALA A 25 13.87 -1.57 -13.42
N LYS A 26 12.84 -1.53 -12.57
CA LYS A 26 12.97 -1.66 -11.11
C LYS A 26 12.43 -2.99 -10.59
N LEU A 27 11.66 -3.71 -11.38
CA LEU A 27 11.07 -4.97 -10.97
C LEU A 27 12.16 -6.01 -10.69
N ILE A 28 12.18 -6.52 -9.46
CA ILE A 28 13.18 -7.49 -9.03
C ILE A 28 12.71 -8.92 -9.33
N LYS A 29 11.39 -9.18 -9.14
CA LYS A 29 10.84 -10.52 -9.28
C LYS A 29 9.35 -10.43 -9.60
N GLY A 30 8.83 -11.38 -10.38
CA GLY A 30 7.40 -11.49 -10.68
C GLY A 30 6.87 -10.38 -11.57
N LYS A 31 5.59 -10.07 -11.45
CA LYS A 31 4.93 -9.06 -12.27
C LYS A 31 4.55 -7.80 -11.49
N TYR A 32 4.06 -7.94 -10.27
CA TYR A 32 3.69 -6.83 -9.39
C TYR A 32 2.71 -5.84 -10.02
N ASN A 33 1.50 -6.32 -10.31
CA ASN A 33 0.40 -5.46 -10.76
C ASN A 33 -0.43 -5.02 -9.56
N THR A 34 -0.82 -3.76 -9.52
CA THR A 34 -1.52 -3.20 -8.38
C THR A 34 -2.89 -2.63 -8.75
N LYS A 35 -3.79 -2.61 -7.76
CA LYS A 35 -5.09 -1.96 -7.85
C LYS A 35 -5.24 -1.08 -6.63
N THR A 36 -5.68 0.16 -6.84
CA THR A 36 -5.90 1.11 -5.75
C THR A 36 -7.29 1.72 -5.85
N TRP A 37 -8.02 1.66 -4.75
CA TRP A 37 -9.29 2.38 -4.57
C TRP A 37 -9.08 3.38 -3.45
N ASN A 38 -8.87 4.65 -3.81
CA ASN A 38 -8.67 5.70 -2.82
C ASN A 38 -10.01 6.28 -2.40
N HIS A 39 -10.42 6.04 -1.16
CA HIS A 39 -11.74 6.40 -0.66
C HIS A 39 -11.78 7.78 -0.01
N PHE A 40 -10.65 8.27 0.48
CA PHE A 40 -10.60 9.53 1.19
C PHE A 40 -9.27 10.23 0.98
N THR A 41 -9.35 11.53 0.74
CA THR A 41 -8.18 12.41 0.69
C THR A 41 -8.45 13.59 1.59
N GLY A 42 -7.53 13.88 2.50
CA GLY A 42 -7.67 14.96 3.47
C GLY A 42 -6.37 15.68 3.72
N GLU A 43 -6.34 16.53 4.76
CA GLU A 43 -5.16 17.27 5.17
C GLU A 43 -4.47 17.98 4.00
N GLU A 44 -5.26 18.68 3.18
CA GLU A 44 -4.79 19.44 2.01
C GLU A 44 -4.01 18.56 1.01
N GLY A 45 -4.46 17.31 0.83
CA GLY A 45 -3.86 16.37 -0.11
C GLY A 45 -2.71 15.55 0.45
N ARG A 46 -2.53 15.57 1.78
CA ARG A 46 -1.47 14.80 2.44
C ARG A 46 -1.93 13.47 3.00
N LEU A 47 -3.22 13.31 3.29
CA LEU A 47 -3.78 12.11 3.90
C LEU A 47 -4.60 11.33 2.88
N TYR A 48 -4.31 10.05 2.74
CA TYR A 48 -5.04 9.15 1.85
C TYR A 48 -5.41 7.88 2.59
N CYS A 49 -6.65 7.42 2.38
CA CYS A 49 -7.12 6.16 2.95
C CYS A 49 -7.86 5.37 1.88
N GLY A 50 -7.66 4.07 1.86
CA GLY A 50 -8.36 3.24 0.89
C GLY A 50 -7.98 1.78 0.96
N ILE A 51 -8.17 1.10 -0.18
CA ILE A 51 -7.86 -0.31 -0.36
C ILE A 51 -6.87 -0.45 -1.51
N TRP A 52 -5.91 -1.34 -1.33
CA TRP A 52 -4.86 -1.62 -2.30
C TRP A 52 -4.67 -3.12 -2.44
N GLU A 53 -4.40 -3.57 -3.66
CA GLU A 53 -4.09 -4.96 -3.97
C GLU A 53 -2.81 -5.05 -4.79
N SER A 54 -2.10 -6.15 -4.63
CA SER A 54 -0.94 -6.47 -5.45
C SER A 54 -0.91 -7.95 -5.78
N THR A 55 -0.57 -8.26 -7.03
CA THR A 55 -0.22 -9.62 -7.44
C THR A 55 1.21 -9.92 -6.97
N PRO A 56 1.62 -11.22 -6.93
CA PRO A 56 2.98 -11.57 -6.54
C PRO A 56 4.05 -10.85 -7.36
N GLY A 57 5.08 -10.40 -6.67
CA GLY A 57 6.20 -9.70 -7.28
C GLY A 57 7.01 -8.97 -6.23
N LYS A 58 8.22 -8.54 -6.60
CA LYS A 58 9.15 -7.88 -5.69
C LYS A 58 9.68 -6.59 -6.33
N VAL A 59 9.62 -5.51 -5.57
CA VAL A 59 10.03 -4.17 -6.02
C VAL A 59 10.83 -3.48 -4.94
N PRO A 60 11.72 -2.55 -5.31
CA PRO A 60 12.34 -1.66 -4.32
C PRO A 60 11.31 -0.66 -3.83
N ILE A 61 11.42 -0.26 -2.56
CA ILE A 61 10.60 0.80 -1.98
C ILE A 61 11.49 1.79 -1.25
N ASP A 62 11.05 3.06 -1.29
CA ASP A 62 11.72 4.17 -0.62
C ASP A 62 10.61 5.12 -0.14
N TYR A 63 10.25 4.97 1.14
CA TYR A 63 9.10 5.67 1.70
C TYR A 63 9.49 7.05 2.21
N VAL A 64 9.03 8.08 1.51
CA VAL A 64 9.09 9.45 2.04
C VAL A 64 7.86 9.71 2.92
N GLU A 65 6.81 8.93 2.72
CA GLU A 65 5.55 9.01 3.47
C GLU A 65 5.55 8.04 4.66
N TRP A 66 4.59 8.27 5.55
CA TRP A 66 4.22 7.35 6.63
C TRP A 66 3.02 6.54 6.16
N GLU A 67 2.98 5.24 6.41
CA GLU A 67 1.84 4.42 6.02
C GLU A 67 1.47 3.43 7.12
N PHE A 68 0.17 3.38 7.46
CA PHE A 68 -0.41 2.29 8.24
C PHE A 68 -1.04 1.29 7.26
N CYS A 69 -0.77 0.01 7.44
CA CYS A 69 -1.34 -1.06 6.64
C CYS A 69 -2.05 -2.07 7.53
N HIS A 70 -3.19 -2.57 7.05
CA HIS A 70 -3.89 -3.69 7.66
C HIS A 70 -4.20 -4.71 6.55
N PHE A 71 -3.59 -5.88 6.62
CA PHE A 71 -3.79 -6.93 5.61
C PHE A 71 -5.12 -7.64 5.79
N ILE A 72 -5.93 -7.60 4.75
CA ILE A 72 -7.22 -8.31 4.67
C ILE A 72 -7.00 -9.71 4.15
N GLU A 73 -6.07 -9.88 3.20
CA GLU A 73 -5.65 -11.18 2.67
C GLU A 73 -4.23 -11.11 2.15
N GLY A 74 -3.62 -12.28 2.01
CA GLY A 74 -2.32 -12.42 1.37
C GLY A 74 -1.15 -12.40 2.32
N LYS A 75 0.04 -12.32 1.72
CA LYS A 75 1.30 -12.38 2.44
C LYS A 75 2.37 -11.58 1.71
N ALA A 76 3.13 -10.80 2.45
CA ALA A 76 4.24 -10.02 1.91
C ALA A 76 5.45 -10.10 2.83
N ILE A 77 6.63 -9.90 2.26
CA ILE A 77 7.88 -9.82 3.01
C ILE A 77 8.50 -8.45 2.71
N LEU A 78 8.72 -7.66 3.76
CA LEU A 78 9.44 -6.40 3.67
C LEU A 78 10.84 -6.60 4.21
N THR A 79 11.83 -6.09 3.47
CA THR A 79 13.23 -6.22 3.86
C THR A 79 13.85 -4.83 3.84
N ASN A 80 14.54 -4.43 4.92
CA ASN A 80 15.22 -3.13 4.94
C ASN A 80 16.63 -3.22 4.33
N GLU A 81 17.31 -2.11 4.26
CA GLU A 81 18.65 -2.05 3.66
C GLU A 81 19.70 -2.90 4.39
N LYS A 82 19.45 -3.21 5.67
CA LYS A 82 20.35 -4.03 6.48
C LYS A 82 20.03 -5.53 6.39
N GLY A 83 19.02 -5.88 5.60
CA GLY A 83 18.61 -7.28 5.44
C GLY A 83 17.64 -7.80 6.48
N LYS A 84 17.15 -6.95 7.39
CA LYS A 84 16.12 -7.36 8.33
C LYS A 84 14.79 -7.52 7.61
N LYS A 85 14.08 -8.61 7.91
CA LYS A 85 12.83 -8.99 7.23
C LYS A 85 11.66 -9.01 8.20
N TRP A 86 10.51 -8.60 7.68
CA TRP A 86 9.22 -8.73 8.35
C TRP A 86 8.29 -9.50 7.41
N THR A 87 7.70 -10.58 7.91
CA THR A 87 6.68 -11.33 7.17
C THR A 87 5.32 -10.91 7.67
N LEU A 88 4.49 -10.43 6.77
CA LEU A 88 3.20 -9.85 7.09
C LEU A 88 2.13 -10.63 6.35
N LYS A 89 1.04 -10.95 7.04
CA LYS A 89 -0.03 -11.81 6.51
C LYS A 89 -1.39 -11.33 6.97
N LYS A 90 -2.44 -11.98 6.49
CA LYS A 90 -3.83 -11.67 6.83
C LYS A 90 -3.99 -11.44 8.33
N GLY A 91 -4.61 -10.32 8.69
CA GLY A 91 -4.89 -9.91 10.06
C GLY A 91 -3.80 -9.03 10.67
N ASP A 92 -2.64 -8.92 10.06
CA ASP A 92 -1.57 -8.08 10.60
C ASP A 92 -1.81 -6.61 10.31
N GLY A 93 -1.63 -5.80 11.36
CA GLY A 93 -1.57 -4.34 11.24
C GLY A 93 -0.15 -3.89 11.52
N PHE A 94 0.35 -2.94 10.71
CA PHE A 94 1.72 -2.49 10.87
C PHE A 94 1.90 -1.09 10.30
N VAL A 95 2.98 -0.46 10.70
CA VAL A 95 3.36 0.88 10.24
C VAL A 95 4.66 0.79 9.47
N ILE A 96 4.68 1.41 8.28
CA ILE A 96 5.92 1.67 7.56
C ILE A 96 6.25 3.15 7.82
N PRO A 97 7.28 3.43 8.63
CA PRO A 97 7.60 4.82 8.94
C PRO A 97 8.24 5.53 7.74
N ALA A 98 8.10 6.85 7.71
CA ALA A 98 8.80 7.65 6.71
C ALA A 98 10.31 7.40 6.84
N GLY A 99 10.98 7.26 5.71
CA GLY A 99 12.39 6.94 5.67
C GLY A 99 12.71 5.46 5.52
N PHE A 100 11.69 4.60 5.54
CA PHE A 100 11.93 3.17 5.31
C PHE A 100 12.40 2.96 3.88
N LYS A 101 13.47 2.19 3.72
CA LYS A 101 14.07 1.90 2.43
C LYS A 101 14.45 0.43 2.36
N GLY A 102 14.10 -0.22 1.26
CA GLY A 102 14.38 -1.63 1.09
C GLY A 102 13.55 -2.22 -0.03
N THR A 103 12.92 -3.37 0.22
CA THR A 103 12.10 -4.07 -0.78
C THR A 103 10.77 -4.51 -0.18
N TRP A 104 9.78 -4.58 -1.06
CA TRP A 104 8.47 -5.17 -0.79
C TRP A 104 8.31 -6.36 -1.72
N GLU A 105 8.06 -7.54 -1.16
CA GLU A 105 7.73 -8.73 -1.95
C GLU A 105 6.34 -9.20 -1.60
N THR A 106 5.40 -9.12 -2.55
CA THR A 106 4.11 -9.79 -2.43
C THR A 106 4.34 -11.26 -2.78
N VAL A 107 4.17 -12.14 -1.79
CA VAL A 107 4.35 -13.59 -1.95
C VAL A 107 3.04 -14.23 -2.41
N GLU A 108 1.93 -13.88 -1.74
CA GLU A 108 0.57 -14.27 -2.10
C GLU A 108 -0.21 -12.98 -2.31
N LYS A 109 -1.10 -12.95 -3.28
CA LYS A 109 -1.89 -11.76 -3.58
C LYS A 109 -2.33 -11.06 -2.31
N VAL A 110 -1.94 -9.80 -2.17
CA VAL A 110 -2.25 -8.98 -1.00
C VAL A 110 -3.44 -8.08 -1.28
N ARG A 111 -4.32 -7.99 -0.30
CA ARG A 111 -5.34 -6.95 -0.20
C ARG A 111 -5.21 -6.30 1.17
N LYS A 112 -5.13 -4.98 1.21
CA LYS A 112 -4.95 -4.25 2.46
C LYS A 112 -5.78 -2.98 2.50
N HIS A 113 -6.14 -2.56 3.72
CA HIS A 113 -6.49 -1.17 3.97
C HIS A 113 -5.19 -0.38 4.14
N TYR A 114 -5.15 0.84 3.64
CA TYR A 114 -4.01 1.73 3.85
C TYR A 114 -4.46 3.08 4.39
N VAL A 115 -3.59 3.68 5.17
CA VAL A 115 -3.65 5.09 5.58
C VAL A 115 -2.28 5.67 5.32
N ILE A 116 -2.19 6.63 4.41
CA ILE A 116 -0.93 7.25 4.03
C ILE A 116 -0.95 8.70 4.44
N LEU A 117 0.13 9.14 5.09
CA LEU A 117 0.33 10.55 5.41
C LEU A 117 1.61 11.01 4.72
N MET A 118 1.44 11.93 3.77
CA MET A 118 2.58 12.53 3.07
C MET A 118 3.26 13.58 3.95
N PRO A 119 4.57 13.79 3.79
CA PRO A 119 5.27 14.81 4.56
C PRO A 119 4.74 16.20 4.21
N LYS A 120 4.88 17.14 5.15
CA LYS A 120 4.53 18.53 4.88
C LYS A 120 5.44 19.09 3.79
N GLY A 121 4.85 19.85 2.88
CA GLY A 121 5.61 20.62 1.92
C GLY A 121 6.36 21.74 2.62
N LYS A 122 7.30 22.31 1.93
CA LYS A 122 8.06 23.45 2.44
C LYS A 122 7.32 24.75 2.24
#